data_3ee12caa2f2c2f9112f063778b72131d
#
_entry.id   3ee12caa2f2c2f9112f063778b72131d
#
_cell.length_a   1.000
_cell.length_b   1.000
_cell.length_c   1.000
_cell.angle_alpha   90.00
_cell.angle_beta   90.00
_cell.angle_gamma   90.00
#
_symmetry.space_group_name_H-M   'P 1'
#
loop_
_entity.id
_entity.type
_entity.pdbx_description
1 polymer ?
#
loop_
_entity_poly.entity_id
_entity_poly.type
_entity_poly.pdbx_seq_one_letter_code
_entity_poly.pdbx_strand_id
1 'polypeptide(L)'
;MRYKPFFLGIIVTSLTWAIVLYVYFESHHVGWPNPEPGVHRWKLRPRRNGVGGQPFLGPNARISEGSNILSSKAGRRFLPKYVDTKLKEIGDVTQLGVIRSKEEYQEKVVGYHNHAFNVLISNRIGFHREIPDTRNQLCKKEEYPLDLPQASIIVCFFNEAWSALLRTIHSVLDRTPSNLVKEIILVDDNSTFDDFGDKLRMHVEQQLPKNVVLIRTREREGLIRARTFGAKHASAEVLVFLDSHCEVNEGWLEPLLHRIMLNYTTVTCPIIDIINADTFQYSPSPIVRGGFNWGLHFRWDSLPASLQHDGPSIIKPIPSPTMAGGLFAMNREFFHKLGEYDDGMDIWGGENLEMSFRIWMCGGQLEIIPCSRVGHIFRRRRPYGSPTGEDTLTKNSLRVAHVWMDEYKTYYFQTRADVINKPYGDISERVALRKKLKCKSFDWYMKNIYPELQPPSKPNKKVKGKGPRFQNLASFKRKIPATVGKFQIQLSGTELCLESEDGVTTKGSVLLLQKCVLIKRQLWYETEKHDLRLAEVLCLDGGDQYPRLAKCHEMGGSQDWRHSSNVSEIPFGIGNDHCEKYINDNLICRKTLPSTT
;
A
#
# COMPACT_ATOMS: atom_id res chain seq x y z
N MET A 1 41.06 16.41 -52.29
CA MET A 1 41.46 15.10 -51.73
C MET A 1 41.88 15.19 -50.25
N ARG A 2 40.95 15.55 -49.32
CA ARG A 2 41.29 15.69 -47.87
C ARG A 2 40.32 14.97 -46.89
N TYR A 3 39.46 14.06 -47.38
CA TYR A 3 38.46 13.38 -46.51
C TYR A 3 38.75 11.90 -46.23
N LYS A 4 39.76 11.29 -46.88
CA LYS A 4 40.09 9.86 -46.67
C LYS A 4 40.49 9.49 -45.23
N PRO A 5 41.28 10.29 -44.47
CA PRO A 5 41.65 9.90 -43.10
C PRO A 5 40.50 10.02 -42.12
N PHE A 6 39.53 10.92 -42.35
CA PHE A 6 38.36 11.09 -41.46
C PHE A 6 37.41 9.89 -41.53
N PHE A 7 37.11 9.41 -42.74
CA PHE A 7 36.29 8.21 -42.92
C PHE A 7 36.98 6.94 -42.43
N LEU A 8 38.29 6.83 -42.53
CA LEU A 8 39.07 5.72 -42.01
C LEU A 8 39.03 5.71 -40.48
N GLY A 9 39.09 6.87 -39.82
CA GLY A 9 38.94 7.01 -38.36
C GLY A 9 37.59 6.58 -37.87
N ILE A 10 36.48 6.93 -38.55
CA ILE A 10 35.12 6.51 -38.19
C ILE A 10 34.97 5.00 -38.34
N ILE A 11 35.47 4.40 -39.39
CA ILE A 11 35.41 2.94 -39.63
C ILE A 11 36.19 2.19 -38.55
N VAL A 12 37.40 2.65 -38.20
CA VAL A 12 38.24 2.01 -37.17
C VAL A 12 37.56 2.13 -35.78
N THR A 13 37.04 3.31 -35.43
CA THR A 13 36.30 3.46 -34.14
C THR A 13 35.02 2.64 -34.09
N SER A 14 34.28 2.53 -35.18
CA SER A 14 33.08 1.69 -35.24
C SER A 14 33.39 0.20 -35.12
N LEU A 15 34.48 -0.26 -35.73
CA LEU A 15 34.96 -1.64 -35.62
C LEU A 15 35.47 -1.97 -34.21
N THR A 16 36.18 -1.04 -33.56
CA THR A 16 36.65 -1.25 -32.19
C THR A 16 35.45 -1.32 -31.21
N TRP A 17 34.43 -0.48 -31.36
CA TRP A 17 33.22 -0.57 -30.56
C TRP A 17 32.42 -1.85 -30.81
N ALA A 18 32.33 -2.32 -32.05
CA ALA A 18 31.70 -3.60 -32.39
C ALA A 18 32.44 -4.79 -31.76
N ILE A 19 33.77 -4.78 -31.73
CA ILE A 19 34.56 -5.82 -31.05
C ILE A 19 34.38 -5.75 -29.54
N VAL A 20 34.39 -4.56 -28.94
CA VAL A 20 34.16 -4.39 -27.51
C VAL A 20 32.76 -4.88 -27.11
N LEU A 21 31.74 -4.56 -27.90
CA LEU A 21 30.37 -5.07 -27.65
C LEU A 21 30.30 -6.59 -27.86
N TYR A 22 30.96 -7.14 -28.87
CA TYR A 22 31.00 -8.58 -29.10
C TYR A 22 31.66 -9.32 -27.91
N VAL A 23 32.81 -8.86 -27.45
CA VAL A 23 33.51 -9.42 -26.28
C VAL A 23 32.69 -9.24 -25.01
N TYR A 24 31.99 -8.10 -24.84
CA TYR A 24 31.09 -7.87 -23.72
C TYR A 24 29.92 -8.84 -23.74
N PHE A 25 29.28 -9.08 -24.88
CA PHE A 25 28.20 -10.03 -25.03
C PHE A 25 28.67 -11.48 -24.87
N GLU A 26 29.84 -11.86 -25.41
CA GLU A 26 30.39 -13.20 -25.20
C GLU A 26 30.84 -13.44 -23.76
N SER A 27 31.38 -12.45 -23.07
CA SER A 27 31.75 -12.58 -21.65
C SER A 27 30.54 -12.62 -20.72
N HIS A 28 29.35 -12.21 -21.20
CA HIS A 28 28.08 -12.30 -20.46
C HIS A 28 27.18 -13.45 -20.92
N HIS A 29 27.56 -14.17 -21.97
CA HIS A 29 26.96 -15.44 -22.40
C HIS A 29 27.68 -16.69 -21.83
N VAL A 30 28.35 -16.56 -20.70
CA VAL A 30 28.79 -17.75 -19.96
C VAL A 30 27.55 -18.46 -19.47
N GLY A 31 27.30 -19.61 -20.07
CA GLY A 31 26.17 -20.48 -19.74
C GLY A 31 26.08 -20.74 -18.24
N TRP A 32 24.88 -20.89 -17.78
CA TRP A 32 24.57 -21.27 -16.41
C TRP A 32 25.41 -22.50 -16.02
N PRO A 33 26.28 -22.42 -15.01
CA PRO A 33 26.94 -23.62 -14.54
C PRO A 33 25.87 -24.54 -13.96
N ASN A 34 25.92 -25.82 -14.33
CA ASN A 34 25.16 -26.85 -13.65
C ASN A 34 25.42 -26.74 -12.15
N PRO A 35 24.39 -26.81 -11.32
CA PRO A 35 24.57 -26.72 -9.88
C PRO A 35 25.45 -27.87 -9.40
N GLU A 36 26.53 -27.55 -8.72
CA GLU A 36 27.36 -28.54 -8.04
C GLU A 36 26.51 -29.39 -7.08
N PRO A 37 26.78 -30.68 -6.93
CA PRO A 37 26.05 -31.56 -6.03
C PRO A 37 26.37 -31.15 -4.58
N GLY A 38 25.45 -30.46 -3.93
CA GLY A 38 25.59 -30.00 -2.52
C GLY A 38 24.66 -28.86 -2.09
N VAL A 39 23.96 -28.23 -3.01
CA VAL A 39 23.01 -27.16 -2.68
C VAL A 39 21.60 -27.74 -2.54
N HIS A 40 21.16 -27.95 -1.33
CA HIS A 40 19.77 -28.38 -1.06
C HIS A 40 18.84 -27.17 -1.20
N ARG A 41 18.18 -27.06 -2.36
CA ARG A 41 17.09 -26.11 -2.61
C ARG A 41 15.80 -26.74 -2.09
N TRP A 42 15.32 -26.28 -0.95
CA TRP A 42 14.06 -26.76 -0.38
C TRP A 42 12.87 -26.27 -1.20
N LYS A 43 12.29 -27.15 -2.02
CA LYS A 43 10.93 -27.00 -2.53
C LYS A 43 9.98 -27.60 -1.50
N LEU A 44 9.07 -26.83 -0.97
CA LEU A 44 7.99 -27.29 -0.12
C LEU A 44 7.19 -28.38 -0.84
N ARG A 45 7.19 -29.61 -0.31
CA ARG A 45 6.22 -30.63 -0.69
C ARG A 45 5.06 -30.61 0.31
N PRO A 46 3.80 -30.57 -0.16
CA PRO A 46 2.68 -30.78 0.75
C PRO A 46 2.66 -32.22 1.25
N ARG A 47 2.39 -32.38 2.54
CA ARG A 47 2.23 -33.68 3.21
C ARG A 47 1.02 -34.40 2.62
N ARG A 48 1.21 -35.54 2.00
CA ARG A 48 0.15 -36.49 1.66
C ARG A 48 -0.28 -37.22 2.93
N ASN A 49 -1.45 -36.91 3.44
CA ASN A 49 -2.20 -37.84 4.24
C ASN A 49 -3.06 -38.67 3.28
N GLY A 50 -2.72 -39.95 3.17
CA GLY A 50 -3.49 -40.85 2.37
C GLY A 50 -4.74 -41.31 3.10
N VAL A 51 -5.88 -41.18 2.46
CA VAL A 51 -6.97 -42.17 2.50
C VAL A 51 -7.61 -42.14 1.12
N GLY A 52 -7.76 -43.32 0.52
CA GLY A 52 -8.21 -43.48 -0.85
C GLY A 52 -9.70 -43.27 -1.01
N GLY A 53 -10.06 -42.82 -2.21
CA GLY A 53 -11.42 -42.76 -2.70
C GLY A 53 -11.41 -42.38 -4.18
N GLN A 54 -11.90 -43.25 -5.02
CA GLN A 54 -11.92 -43.20 -6.48
C GLN A 54 -12.82 -42.08 -7.02
N PRO A 55 -12.63 -41.63 -8.28
CA PRO A 55 -13.37 -40.55 -8.89
C PRO A 55 -14.73 -41.03 -9.44
N PHE A 56 -15.78 -40.29 -9.19
CA PHE A 56 -17.06 -40.43 -9.90
C PHE A 56 -17.23 -39.27 -10.89
N LEU A 57 -17.30 -39.64 -12.13
CA LEU A 57 -17.84 -38.85 -13.23
C LEU A 57 -19.36 -39.05 -13.27
N GLY A 58 -20.12 -37.99 -13.45
CA GLY A 58 -21.54 -38.08 -13.81
C GLY A 58 -22.20 -36.71 -14.01
N PRO A 59 -23.13 -36.61 -14.93
CA PRO A 59 -23.43 -35.40 -15.70
C PRO A 59 -24.70 -34.67 -15.27
N ASN A 60 -24.83 -33.44 -15.75
CA ASN A 60 -26.08 -32.68 -15.99
C ASN A 60 -27.09 -32.57 -14.84
N ALA A 61 -27.23 -31.42 -14.26
CA ALA A 61 -28.47 -31.02 -13.60
C ALA A 61 -28.95 -29.66 -14.14
N ARG A 62 -30.18 -29.73 -14.61
CA ARG A 62 -31.01 -28.67 -15.23
C ARG A 62 -31.34 -27.58 -14.20
N ILE A 63 -31.44 -26.37 -14.70
CA ILE A 63 -32.05 -25.21 -14.06
C ILE A 63 -33.52 -25.52 -13.77
N SER A 64 -33.95 -25.32 -12.52
CA SER A 64 -35.37 -25.21 -12.17
C SER A 64 -35.60 -23.86 -11.48
N GLU A 65 -36.40 -23.03 -12.14
CA GLU A 65 -37.02 -21.84 -11.58
C GLU A 65 -37.96 -22.23 -10.43
N GLY A 66 -37.87 -21.51 -9.34
CA GLY A 66 -38.76 -21.60 -8.19
C GLY A 66 -38.89 -20.26 -7.49
N SER A 67 -39.88 -19.49 -7.94
CA SER A 67 -40.40 -18.31 -7.26
C SER A 67 -41.00 -18.69 -5.90
N ASN A 68 -40.65 -17.97 -4.82
CA ASN A 68 -41.61 -17.69 -3.76
C ASN A 68 -41.32 -16.40 -3.03
N ILE A 69 -42.37 -15.63 -2.91
CA ILE A 69 -42.51 -14.26 -2.45
C ILE A 69 -42.92 -14.27 -0.97
N LEU A 70 -42.46 -13.21 -0.25
CA LEU A 70 -43.02 -12.57 0.92
C LEU A 70 -42.71 -13.14 2.34
N SER A 71 -41.93 -12.35 3.07
CA SER A 71 -42.49 -11.78 4.28
C SER A 71 -41.69 -10.55 4.72
N SER A 72 -42.40 -9.50 5.05
CA SER A 72 -42.00 -8.15 5.40
C SER A 72 -41.37 -8.08 6.78
N LYS A 73 -40.12 -7.53 6.86
CA LYS A 73 -39.69 -6.64 7.94
C LYS A 73 -38.89 -5.51 7.32
N ALA A 74 -39.29 -4.31 7.63
CA ALA A 74 -38.73 -3.08 7.10
C ALA A 74 -37.22 -2.97 7.40
N GLY A 75 -36.43 -2.62 6.36
CA GLY A 75 -35.15 -2.01 6.48
C GLY A 75 -33.92 -2.89 6.30
N ARG A 76 -33.66 -3.44 5.16
CA ARG A 76 -32.38 -3.74 4.50
C ARG A 76 -32.67 -4.63 3.29
N ARG A 77 -32.95 -4.02 2.14
CA ARG A 77 -32.93 -4.77 0.87
C ARG A 77 -31.48 -4.80 0.40
N PHE A 78 -30.79 -5.89 0.71
CA PHE A 78 -29.60 -6.28 -0.02
C PHE A 78 -30.04 -7.04 -1.27
N LEU A 79 -29.32 -6.87 -2.37
CA LEU A 79 -29.44 -7.75 -3.51
C LEU A 79 -29.15 -9.19 -3.07
N PRO A 80 -29.75 -10.23 -3.71
CA PRO A 80 -29.47 -11.60 -3.32
C PRO A 80 -27.95 -11.83 -3.40
N LYS A 81 -27.36 -12.22 -2.28
CA LYS A 81 -25.96 -12.61 -2.19
C LYS A 81 -25.72 -13.74 -3.17
N TYR A 82 -24.93 -13.48 -4.21
CA TYR A 82 -24.31 -14.56 -4.94
C TYR A 82 -23.26 -15.16 -4.01
N VAL A 83 -23.68 -16.12 -3.24
CA VAL A 83 -22.78 -16.88 -2.34
C VAL A 83 -22.12 -17.92 -3.23
N ASP A 84 -20.88 -17.68 -3.61
CA ASP A 84 -20.04 -18.78 -4.09
C ASP A 84 -19.79 -19.71 -2.90
N THR A 85 -20.61 -20.76 -2.81
CA THR A 85 -20.58 -21.75 -1.72
C THR A 85 -19.23 -22.44 -1.58
N LYS A 86 -18.36 -22.38 -2.58
CA LYS A 86 -17.00 -22.92 -2.53
C LYS A 86 -16.06 -22.11 -1.63
N LEU A 87 -16.29 -20.82 -1.45
CA LEU A 87 -15.42 -19.97 -0.60
C LEU A 87 -15.66 -20.17 0.91
N LYS A 88 -16.82 -20.63 1.32
CA LYS A 88 -17.11 -20.97 2.73
C LYS A 88 -16.28 -22.15 3.27
N GLU A 89 -15.79 -23.00 2.39
CA GLU A 89 -14.97 -24.16 2.76
C GLU A 89 -13.45 -23.88 2.74
N ILE A 90 -13.03 -22.75 2.14
CA ILE A 90 -11.62 -22.37 2.07
C ILE A 90 -11.34 -21.40 3.22
N GLY A 91 -11.02 -21.94 4.40
CA GLY A 91 -10.69 -21.16 5.59
C GLY A 91 -9.44 -20.28 5.46
N ASP A 92 -8.65 -20.44 4.42
CA ASP A 92 -7.43 -19.67 4.16
C ASP A 92 -7.36 -19.20 2.70
N VAL A 93 -7.51 -17.91 2.49
CA VAL A 93 -7.44 -17.25 1.17
C VAL A 93 -6.10 -17.52 0.46
N THR A 94 -5.04 -17.81 1.20
CA THR A 94 -3.70 -18.11 0.63
C THR A 94 -3.70 -19.38 -0.22
N GLN A 95 -4.60 -20.34 0.07
CA GLN A 95 -4.76 -21.57 -0.73
C GLN A 95 -5.22 -21.27 -2.16
N LEU A 96 -5.87 -20.15 -2.40
CA LEU A 96 -6.24 -19.68 -3.74
C LEU A 96 -5.02 -19.30 -4.59
N GLY A 97 -3.85 -19.09 -3.97
CA GLY A 97 -2.59 -18.78 -4.66
C GLY A 97 -1.85 -19.98 -5.26
N VAL A 98 -2.35 -21.22 -5.04
CA VAL A 98 -1.72 -22.42 -5.59
C VAL A 98 -1.85 -22.44 -7.11
N ILE A 99 -0.69 -22.51 -7.78
CA ILE A 99 -0.58 -22.58 -9.25
C ILE A 99 -0.63 -24.03 -9.68
N ARG A 100 -1.54 -24.37 -10.57
CA ARG A 100 -1.78 -25.76 -11.04
C ARG A 100 -1.44 -25.95 -12.51
N SER A 101 -1.34 -24.85 -13.29
CA SER A 101 -1.06 -24.91 -14.72
C SER A 101 -0.12 -23.78 -15.16
N LYS A 102 0.37 -23.88 -16.41
CA LYS A 102 1.20 -22.85 -17.02
C LYS A 102 0.40 -21.56 -17.29
N GLU A 103 -0.87 -21.70 -17.61
CA GLU A 103 -1.80 -20.58 -17.86
C GLU A 103 -2.01 -19.78 -16.58
N GLU A 104 -2.23 -20.44 -15.43
CA GLU A 104 -2.35 -19.80 -14.11
C GLU A 104 -1.06 -19.07 -13.70
N TYR A 105 0.11 -19.65 -14.04
CA TYR A 105 1.38 -18.96 -13.84
C TYR A 105 1.47 -17.69 -14.69
N GLN A 106 1.07 -17.75 -15.96
CA GLN A 106 1.07 -16.57 -16.83
C GLN A 106 0.06 -15.52 -16.34
N GLU A 107 -1.15 -15.91 -15.93
CA GLU A 107 -2.13 -15.00 -15.34
C GLU A 107 -1.55 -14.25 -14.12
N LYS A 108 -0.87 -14.95 -13.22
CA LYS A 108 -0.19 -14.34 -12.09
C LYS A 108 0.87 -13.34 -12.54
N VAL A 109 1.74 -13.72 -13.48
CA VAL A 109 2.86 -12.87 -13.96
C VAL A 109 2.33 -11.62 -14.66
N VAL A 110 1.37 -11.78 -15.57
CA VAL A 110 0.73 -10.67 -16.29
C VAL A 110 -0.04 -9.77 -15.31
N GLY A 111 -0.73 -10.37 -14.34
CA GLY A 111 -1.43 -9.63 -13.29
C GLY A 111 -0.50 -8.73 -12.48
N TYR A 112 0.65 -9.25 -12.04
CA TYR A 112 1.65 -8.42 -11.36
C TYR A 112 2.24 -7.35 -12.26
N HIS A 113 2.47 -7.64 -13.53
CA HIS A 113 2.96 -6.66 -14.49
C HIS A 113 1.96 -5.51 -14.66
N ASN A 114 0.69 -5.82 -14.88
CA ASN A 114 -0.34 -4.83 -15.21
C ASN A 114 -0.89 -4.10 -13.98
N HIS A 115 -1.02 -4.78 -12.83
CA HIS A 115 -1.78 -4.28 -11.67
C HIS A 115 -0.96 -4.20 -10.37
N ALA A 116 0.26 -4.76 -10.34
CA ALA A 116 1.15 -4.80 -9.19
C ALA A 116 0.59 -5.54 -7.96
N PHE A 117 -0.29 -6.53 -8.18
CA PHE A 117 -0.80 -7.48 -7.19
C PHE A 117 -1.18 -8.82 -7.84
N ASN A 118 -1.48 -9.84 -7.04
CA ASN A 118 -1.80 -11.19 -7.48
C ASN A 118 -3.22 -11.28 -8.06
N VAL A 119 -3.37 -11.05 -9.36
CA VAL A 119 -4.67 -11.10 -10.05
C VAL A 119 -5.28 -12.51 -10.05
N LEU A 120 -4.46 -13.56 -10.08
CA LEU A 120 -4.95 -14.94 -10.00
C LEU A 120 -5.77 -15.19 -8.73
N ILE A 121 -5.26 -14.77 -7.57
CA ILE A 121 -6.02 -14.85 -6.31
C ILE A 121 -7.23 -13.92 -6.37
N SER A 122 -7.06 -12.69 -6.87
CA SER A 122 -8.14 -11.71 -6.98
C SER A 122 -9.33 -12.26 -7.76
N ASN A 123 -9.08 -12.93 -8.89
CA ASN A 123 -10.11 -13.54 -9.73
C ASN A 123 -10.80 -14.73 -9.04
N ARG A 124 -10.03 -15.53 -8.31
CA ARG A 124 -10.54 -16.71 -7.58
C ARG A 124 -11.36 -16.35 -6.34
N ILE A 125 -11.11 -15.21 -5.71
CA ILE A 125 -11.91 -14.70 -4.60
C ILE A 125 -13.33 -14.32 -5.06
N GLY A 126 -13.50 -13.89 -6.32
CA GLY A 126 -14.77 -13.37 -6.82
C GLY A 126 -15.05 -11.92 -6.36
N PHE A 127 -16.34 -11.54 -6.42
CA PHE A 127 -16.76 -10.16 -6.15
C PHE A 127 -17.34 -9.96 -4.75
N HIS A 128 -17.86 -11.01 -4.16
CA HIS A 128 -18.55 -11.02 -2.86
C HIS A 128 -17.79 -11.89 -1.87
N ARG A 129 -16.78 -11.35 -1.22
CA ARG A 129 -16.11 -12.09 -0.14
C ARG A 129 -16.47 -11.55 1.23
N GLU A 130 -16.51 -12.43 2.21
CA GLU A 130 -16.56 -12.05 3.61
C GLU A 130 -15.17 -11.59 4.06
N ILE A 131 -15.13 -10.47 4.77
CA ILE A 131 -13.92 -9.94 5.40
C ILE A 131 -14.14 -9.84 6.91
N PRO A 132 -13.07 -9.94 7.72
CA PRO A 132 -13.21 -9.82 9.17
C PRO A 132 -13.68 -8.42 9.56
N ASP A 133 -14.60 -8.31 10.52
CA ASP A 133 -14.94 -7.04 11.13
C ASP A 133 -13.82 -6.61 12.08
N THR A 134 -12.99 -5.66 11.61
CA THR A 134 -11.80 -5.17 12.32
C THR A 134 -12.06 -3.98 13.23
N ARG A 135 -13.33 -3.56 13.38
CA ARG A 135 -13.71 -2.47 14.26
C ARG A 135 -13.49 -2.84 15.73
N ASN A 136 -13.17 -1.84 16.55
CA ASN A 136 -13.18 -2.01 18.00
C ASN A 136 -14.57 -2.45 18.48
N GLN A 137 -14.65 -3.25 19.55
CA GLN A 137 -15.92 -3.73 20.10
C GLN A 137 -16.83 -2.58 20.56
N LEU A 138 -16.28 -1.45 20.97
CA LEU A 138 -17.04 -0.26 21.32
C LEU A 138 -17.74 0.34 20.09
N CYS A 139 -17.09 0.34 18.91
CA CYS A 139 -17.71 0.81 17.66
C CYS A 139 -18.95 0.02 17.25
N LYS A 140 -19.06 -1.27 17.66
CA LYS A 140 -20.23 -2.11 17.36
C LYS A 140 -21.45 -1.75 18.21
N LYS A 141 -21.24 -0.97 19.27
CA LYS A 141 -22.28 -0.48 20.19
C LYS A 141 -22.69 0.96 19.89
N GLU A 142 -21.92 1.64 19.02
CA GLU A 142 -22.25 3.01 18.63
C GLU A 142 -23.51 3.03 17.75
N GLU A 143 -24.44 3.90 18.10
CA GLU A 143 -25.67 4.16 17.36
C GLU A 143 -25.55 5.50 16.62
N TYR A 144 -25.95 5.52 15.37
CA TYR A 144 -25.92 6.72 14.53
C TYR A 144 -27.34 7.17 14.19
N PRO A 145 -27.58 8.49 14.01
CA PRO A 145 -28.88 9.00 13.59
C PRO A 145 -29.38 8.32 12.30
N LEU A 146 -30.70 8.15 12.21
CA LEU A 146 -31.33 7.53 11.04
C LEU A 146 -31.37 8.46 9.82
N ASP A 147 -31.33 9.76 10.05
CA ASP A 147 -31.41 10.85 9.07
C ASP A 147 -30.05 11.37 8.61
N LEU A 148 -29.04 10.52 8.59
CA LEU A 148 -27.72 10.85 8.04
C LEU A 148 -27.81 11.30 6.58
N PRO A 149 -26.97 12.29 6.15
CA PRO A 149 -26.93 12.74 4.76
C PRO A 149 -26.55 11.62 3.80
N GLN A 150 -27.11 11.66 2.59
CA GLN A 150 -26.75 10.71 1.53
C GLN A 150 -25.39 11.01 0.94
N ALA A 151 -24.71 9.96 0.45
CA ALA A 151 -23.41 10.03 -0.19
C ALA A 151 -23.46 9.68 -1.68
N SER A 152 -22.70 10.41 -2.50
CA SER A 152 -22.24 10.00 -3.83
C SER A 152 -20.86 9.37 -3.66
N ILE A 153 -20.72 8.08 -3.99
CA ILE A 153 -19.46 7.35 -3.87
C ILE A 153 -18.76 7.38 -5.22
N ILE A 154 -17.57 7.98 -5.28
CA ILE A 154 -16.80 8.22 -6.49
C ILE A 154 -15.61 7.25 -6.50
N VAL A 155 -15.58 6.38 -7.52
CA VAL A 155 -14.52 5.39 -7.75
C VAL A 155 -13.87 5.67 -9.10
N CYS A 156 -12.66 6.23 -9.08
CA CYS A 156 -11.89 6.49 -10.31
C CYS A 156 -10.93 5.35 -10.58
N PHE A 157 -10.82 4.95 -11.86
CA PHE A 157 -9.93 3.87 -12.26
C PHE A 157 -9.33 4.11 -13.65
N PHE A 158 -8.17 3.50 -13.87
CA PHE A 158 -7.48 3.41 -15.15
C PHE A 158 -6.83 2.05 -15.26
N ASN A 159 -7.26 1.26 -16.24
CA ASN A 159 -6.73 -0.08 -16.47
C ASN A 159 -6.65 -0.93 -15.18
N GLU A 160 -7.70 -0.90 -14.36
CA GLU A 160 -7.74 -1.67 -13.12
C GLU A 160 -8.01 -3.15 -13.40
N ALA A 161 -7.70 -4.05 -12.47
CA ALA A 161 -8.11 -5.44 -12.60
C ALA A 161 -9.62 -5.57 -12.43
N TRP A 162 -10.26 -6.27 -13.36
CA TRP A 162 -11.72 -6.48 -13.39
C TRP A 162 -12.27 -6.94 -12.04
N SER A 163 -11.66 -7.99 -11.48
CA SER A 163 -12.11 -8.56 -10.20
C SER A 163 -11.94 -7.61 -9.02
N ALA A 164 -10.90 -6.76 -9.02
CA ALA A 164 -10.69 -5.79 -7.94
C ALA A 164 -11.71 -4.65 -8.02
N LEU A 165 -11.95 -4.10 -9.22
CA LEU A 165 -12.95 -3.05 -9.43
C LEU A 165 -14.35 -3.53 -9.03
N LEU A 166 -14.78 -4.70 -9.53
CA LEU A 166 -16.10 -5.22 -9.20
C LEU A 166 -16.24 -5.54 -7.71
N ARG A 167 -15.19 -6.08 -7.07
CA ARG A 167 -15.20 -6.33 -5.63
C ARG A 167 -15.31 -5.03 -4.83
N THR A 168 -14.68 -3.93 -5.27
CA THR A 168 -14.87 -2.61 -4.66
C THR A 168 -16.33 -2.20 -4.72
N ILE A 169 -16.97 -2.28 -5.89
CA ILE A 169 -18.38 -1.92 -6.09
C ILE A 169 -19.29 -2.79 -5.23
N HIS A 170 -19.12 -4.10 -5.31
CA HIS A 170 -19.96 -5.05 -4.56
C HIS A 170 -19.76 -4.92 -3.04
N SER A 171 -18.54 -4.64 -2.57
CA SER A 171 -18.32 -4.40 -1.14
C SER A 171 -19.13 -3.22 -0.62
N VAL A 172 -19.26 -2.15 -1.42
CA VAL A 172 -20.12 -1.01 -1.09
C VAL A 172 -21.59 -1.41 -1.10
N LEU A 173 -22.06 -2.09 -2.15
CA LEU A 173 -23.44 -2.51 -2.28
C LEU A 173 -23.86 -3.49 -1.18
N ASP A 174 -22.99 -4.42 -0.82
CA ASP A 174 -23.28 -5.48 0.16
C ASP A 174 -23.26 -4.99 1.62
N ARG A 175 -22.43 -3.96 1.93
CA ARG A 175 -22.14 -3.56 3.32
C ARG A 175 -22.56 -2.14 3.67
N THR A 176 -23.29 -1.46 2.78
CA THR A 176 -23.78 -0.11 3.05
C THR A 176 -25.31 -0.07 2.98
N PRO A 177 -25.99 0.52 3.96
CA PRO A 177 -27.42 0.74 3.90
C PRO A 177 -27.80 1.55 2.64
N SER A 178 -28.76 1.04 1.86
CA SER A 178 -29.11 1.62 0.57
C SER A 178 -29.67 3.05 0.67
N ASN A 179 -30.26 3.42 1.80
CA ASN A 179 -30.75 4.77 2.07
C ASN A 179 -29.61 5.81 2.24
N LEU A 180 -28.38 5.37 2.52
CA LEU A 180 -27.22 6.27 2.66
C LEU A 180 -26.47 6.49 1.35
N VAL A 181 -26.69 5.66 0.33
CA VAL A 181 -26.02 5.74 -0.96
C VAL A 181 -26.97 6.28 -2.02
N LYS A 182 -26.78 7.52 -2.41
CA LYS A 182 -27.53 8.13 -3.52
C LYS A 182 -27.16 7.47 -4.85
N GLU A 183 -25.84 7.37 -5.08
CA GLU A 183 -25.26 6.82 -6.31
C GLU A 183 -23.81 6.39 -6.10
N ILE A 184 -23.36 5.47 -6.96
CA ILE A 184 -21.95 5.10 -7.10
C ILE A 184 -21.53 5.53 -8.49
N ILE A 185 -20.59 6.46 -8.58
CA ILE A 185 -20.09 7.02 -9.83
C ILE A 185 -18.75 6.37 -10.16
N LEU A 186 -18.75 5.53 -11.17
CA LEU A 186 -17.57 4.88 -11.72
C LEU A 186 -16.97 5.81 -12.78
N VAL A 187 -15.77 6.31 -12.54
CA VAL A 187 -15.06 7.20 -13.45
C VAL A 187 -13.97 6.42 -14.15
N ASP A 188 -14.22 6.01 -15.39
CA ASP A 188 -13.20 5.42 -16.25
C ASP A 188 -12.34 6.52 -16.87
N ASP A 189 -11.10 6.62 -16.40
CA ASP A 189 -10.14 7.62 -16.86
C ASP A 189 -9.45 7.19 -18.16
N ASN A 190 -10.28 6.94 -19.18
CA ASN A 190 -9.86 6.53 -20.52
C ASN A 190 -9.03 5.22 -20.53
N SER A 191 -9.50 4.18 -19.84
CA SER A 191 -8.87 2.86 -19.83
C SER A 191 -8.75 2.28 -21.25
N THR A 192 -7.67 1.54 -21.49
CA THR A 192 -7.31 0.98 -22.80
C THR A 192 -7.40 -0.55 -22.85
N PHE A 193 -7.62 -1.22 -21.71
CA PHE A 193 -7.81 -2.68 -21.68
C PHE A 193 -9.21 -3.05 -22.17
N ASP A 194 -9.33 -4.18 -22.87
CA ASP A 194 -10.56 -4.65 -23.51
C ASP A 194 -11.72 -4.86 -22.53
N ASP A 195 -11.43 -5.09 -21.26
CA ASP A 195 -12.44 -5.20 -20.20
C ASP A 195 -13.18 -3.88 -19.93
N PHE A 196 -12.58 -2.71 -20.28
CA PHE A 196 -13.09 -1.38 -19.98
C PHE A 196 -13.61 -0.68 -21.24
N GLY A 197 -14.76 -0.98 -21.60
CA GLY A 197 -15.47 -0.43 -22.76
C GLY A 197 -16.89 -0.95 -22.72
N ASP A 198 -17.32 -1.59 -23.80
CA ASP A 198 -18.67 -2.14 -23.89
C ASP A 198 -18.93 -3.24 -22.86
N LYS A 199 -17.93 -4.04 -22.53
CA LYS A 199 -18.07 -5.11 -21.52
C LYS A 199 -18.44 -4.54 -20.15
N LEU A 200 -17.71 -3.52 -19.68
CA LEU A 200 -18.01 -2.89 -18.37
C LEU A 200 -19.35 -2.14 -18.45
N ARG A 201 -19.64 -1.43 -19.55
CA ARG A 201 -20.90 -0.75 -19.74
C ARG A 201 -22.09 -1.71 -19.66
N MET A 202 -22.06 -2.81 -20.40
CA MET A 202 -23.11 -3.83 -20.36
C MET A 202 -23.24 -4.44 -18.96
N HIS A 203 -22.12 -4.71 -18.26
CA HIS A 203 -22.17 -5.24 -16.90
C HIS A 203 -22.85 -4.26 -15.94
N VAL A 204 -22.50 -2.96 -15.99
CA VAL A 204 -23.12 -1.93 -15.15
C VAL A 204 -24.62 -1.81 -15.45
N GLU A 205 -25.01 -1.75 -16.71
CA GLU A 205 -26.41 -1.58 -17.13
C GLU A 205 -27.30 -2.81 -16.80
N GLN A 206 -26.75 -4.02 -16.89
CA GLN A 206 -27.53 -5.26 -16.82
C GLN A 206 -27.42 -5.98 -15.46
N GLN A 207 -26.31 -5.81 -14.74
CA GLN A 207 -26.01 -6.61 -13.55
C GLN A 207 -25.97 -5.78 -12.26
N LEU A 208 -25.82 -4.46 -12.35
CA LEU A 208 -25.74 -3.59 -11.18
C LEU A 208 -27.01 -2.76 -10.99
N PRO A 209 -27.28 -2.28 -9.75
CA PRO A 209 -28.40 -1.39 -9.49
C PRO A 209 -28.32 -0.09 -10.29
N LYS A 210 -29.48 0.48 -10.65
CA LYS A 210 -29.58 1.70 -11.49
C LYS A 210 -28.87 2.94 -10.93
N ASN A 211 -28.56 2.96 -9.64
CA ASN A 211 -27.80 4.03 -9.00
C ASN A 211 -26.28 3.84 -9.12
N VAL A 212 -25.81 2.81 -9.82
CA VAL A 212 -24.41 2.69 -10.25
C VAL A 212 -24.29 3.28 -11.64
N VAL A 213 -23.52 4.33 -11.79
CA VAL A 213 -23.39 5.10 -13.02
C VAL A 213 -21.95 5.04 -13.52
N LEU A 214 -21.75 4.69 -14.78
CA LEU A 214 -20.45 4.70 -15.45
C LEU A 214 -20.31 5.96 -16.29
N ILE A 215 -19.28 6.74 -16.02
CA ILE A 215 -18.85 7.88 -16.85
C ILE A 215 -17.42 7.67 -17.29
N ARG A 216 -17.07 8.23 -18.45
CA ARG A 216 -15.73 8.07 -19.02
C ARG A 216 -15.18 9.41 -19.46
N THR A 217 -13.89 9.66 -19.13
CA THR A 217 -13.16 10.85 -19.62
C THR A 217 -12.83 10.71 -21.11
N ARG A 218 -12.71 11.84 -21.82
CA ARG A 218 -12.38 11.85 -23.25
C ARG A 218 -10.92 11.46 -23.52
N GLU A 219 -10.04 11.78 -22.57
CA GLU A 219 -8.62 11.50 -22.59
C GLU A 219 -8.13 11.11 -21.20
N ARG A 220 -6.90 10.67 -21.09
CA ARG A 220 -6.26 10.30 -19.82
C ARG A 220 -6.01 11.55 -18.97
N GLU A 221 -6.87 11.80 -18.01
CA GLU A 221 -6.82 12.96 -17.11
C GLU A 221 -5.89 12.76 -15.90
N GLY A 222 -5.76 11.54 -15.43
CA GLY A 222 -5.13 11.19 -14.15
C GLY A 222 -6.10 11.28 -12.98
N LEU A 223 -5.71 10.68 -11.85
CA LEU A 223 -6.56 10.54 -10.67
C LEU A 223 -7.16 11.88 -10.19
N ILE A 224 -6.36 12.93 -10.22
CA ILE A 224 -6.70 14.25 -9.65
C ILE A 224 -7.88 14.87 -10.41
N ARG A 225 -7.75 15.00 -11.75
CA ARG A 225 -8.83 15.57 -12.57
C ARG A 225 -10.00 14.62 -12.75
N ALA A 226 -9.74 13.28 -12.79
CA ALA A 226 -10.81 12.29 -12.83
C ALA A 226 -11.70 12.33 -11.58
N ARG A 227 -11.16 12.58 -10.38
CA ARG A 227 -11.95 12.79 -9.17
C ARG A 227 -12.78 14.05 -9.23
N THR A 228 -12.23 15.15 -9.72
CA THR A 228 -12.99 16.40 -9.97
C THR A 228 -14.10 16.16 -10.98
N PHE A 229 -13.83 15.42 -12.06
CA PHE A 229 -14.84 15.06 -13.05
C PHE A 229 -15.97 14.24 -12.43
N GLY A 230 -15.66 13.23 -11.61
CA GLY A 230 -16.65 12.46 -10.86
C GLY A 230 -17.47 13.32 -9.90
N ALA A 231 -16.82 14.22 -9.15
CA ALA A 231 -17.49 15.12 -8.21
C ALA A 231 -18.48 16.08 -8.89
N LYS A 232 -18.20 16.51 -10.11
CA LYS A 232 -19.13 17.36 -10.91
C LYS A 232 -20.41 16.63 -11.35
N HIS A 233 -20.38 15.29 -11.41
CA HIS A 233 -21.55 14.47 -11.71
C HIS A 233 -22.30 14.00 -10.47
N ALA A 234 -21.76 14.26 -9.28
CA ALA A 234 -22.34 13.85 -8.01
C ALA A 234 -23.53 14.75 -7.62
N SER A 235 -24.59 14.14 -7.12
CA SER A 235 -25.83 14.82 -6.73
C SER A 235 -26.13 14.79 -5.22
N ALA A 236 -25.46 13.89 -4.45
CA ALA A 236 -25.66 13.79 -3.01
C ALA A 236 -25.02 14.96 -2.25
N GLU A 237 -25.41 15.12 -0.99
CA GLU A 237 -24.85 16.14 -0.09
C GLU A 237 -23.39 15.86 0.26
N VAL A 238 -23.00 14.59 0.38
CA VAL A 238 -21.65 14.17 0.74
C VAL A 238 -20.99 13.45 -0.42
N LEU A 239 -19.73 13.82 -0.71
CA LEU A 239 -18.85 13.11 -1.62
C LEU A 239 -17.99 12.11 -0.82
N VAL A 240 -17.91 10.88 -1.30
CA VAL A 240 -17.01 9.87 -0.77
C VAL A 240 -16.11 9.39 -1.89
N PHE A 241 -14.81 9.54 -1.72
CA PHE A 241 -13.82 9.04 -2.68
C PHE A 241 -13.25 7.72 -2.19
N LEU A 242 -13.22 6.74 -3.08
CA LEU A 242 -12.58 5.44 -2.87
C LEU A 242 -11.65 5.12 -4.04
N ASP A 243 -10.55 4.43 -3.75
CA ASP A 243 -9.73 3.82 -4.79
C ASP A 243 -10.43 2.56 -5.36
N SER A 244 -10.11 2.19 -6.58
CA SER A 244 -10.77 1.12 -7.34
C SER A 244 -10.40 -0.32 -6.90
N HIS A 245 -9.65 -0.45 -5.82
CA HIS A 245 -9.17 -1.71 -5.25
C HIS A 245 -9.30 -1.73 -3.72
N CYS A 246 -10.47 -1.29 -3.26
CA CYS A 246 -10.88 -1.25 -1.86
C CYS A 246 -11.96 -2.27 -1.53
N GLU A 247 -12.09 -2.62 -0.27
CA GLU A 247 -13.20 -3.41 0.27
C GLU A 247 -13.67 -2.76 1.57
N VAL A 248 -14.87 -2.17 1.55
CA VAL A 248 -15.41 -1.51 2.74
C VAL A 248 -15.86 -2.53 3.78
N ASN A 249 -15.74 -2.20 5.07
CA ASN A 249 -16.15 -3.05 6.17
C ASN A 249 -17.61 -2.74 6.61
N GLU A 250 -18.16 -3.51 7.52
CA GLU A 250 -19.48 -3.27 8.10
C GLU A 250 -19.54 -1.92 8.83
N GLY A 251 -20.63 -1.17 8.63
CA GLY A 251 -20.88 0.12 9.29
C GLY A 251 -19.75 1.15 9.05
N TRP A 252 -19.16 1.15 7.87
CA TRP A 252 -18.03 2.02 7.56
C TRP A 252 -18.44 3.47 7.24
N LEU A 253 -19.64 3.65 6.67
CA LEU A 253 -20.07 4.95 6.14
C LEU A 253 -20.74 5.82 7.20
N GLU A 254 -21.54 5.24 8.06
CA GLU A 254 -22.33 5.95 9.08
C GLU A 254 -21.46 6.87 9.96
N PRO A 255 -20.31 6.41 10.51
CA PRO A 255 -19.47 7.27 11.35
C PRO A 255 -18.84 8.43 10.58
N LEU A 256 -18.58 8.26 9.28
CA LEU A 256 -18.06 9.36 8.42
C LEU A 256 -19.13 10.43 8.21
N LEU A 257 -20.34 10.00 7.82
CA LEU A 257 -21.47 10.89 7.56
C LEU A 257 -21.90 11.65 8.81
N HIS A 258 -21.92 10.99 9.95
CA HIS A 258 -22.28 11.61 11.23
C HIS A 258 -21.37 12.80 11.56
N ARG A 259 -20.05 12.67 11.38
CA ARG A 259 -19.11 13.77 11.63
C ARG A 259 -19.33 14.94 10.68
N ILE A 260 -19.63 14.67 9.40
CA ILE A 260 -19.93 15.71 8.39
C ILE A 260 -21.26 16.38 8.70
N MET A 261 -22.27 15.64 9.15
CA MET A 261 -23.55 16.18 9.59
C MET A 261 -23.40 17.16 10.77
N LEU A 262 -22.55 16.80 11.75
CA LEU A 262 -22.29 17.67 12.91
C LEU A 262 -21.55 18.96 12.52
N ASN A 263 -20.66 18.88 11.53
CA ASN A 263 -19.93 20.03 11.00
C ASN A 263 -19.56 19.79 9.53
N TYR A 264 -20.24 20.48 8.61
CA TYR A 264 -20.07 20.30 7.17
C TYR A 264 -18.67 20.65 6.65
N THR A 265 -17.83 21.35 7.46
CA THR A 265 -16.43 21.66 7.11
C THR A 265 -15.45 20.57 7.55
N THR A 266 -15.95 19.50 8.15
CA THR A 266 -15.14 18.33 8.54
C THR A 266 -14.96 17.39 7.35
N VAL A 267 -13.71 17.05 7.08
CA VAL A 267 -13.32 15.99 6.13
C VAL A 267 -12.95 14.76 6.94
N THR A 268 -13.55 13.63 6.61
CA THR A 268 -13.41 12.39 7.38
C THR A 268 -12.73 11.30 6.57
N CYS A 269 -11.81 10.57 7.21
CA CYS A 269 -11.10 9.45 6.61
C CYS A 269 -11.36 8.18 7.42
N PRO A 270 -11.60 7.03 6.78
CA PRO A 270 -11.61 5.74 7.47
C PRO A 270 -10.20 5.36 7.90
N ILE A 271 -10.07 4.44 8.84
CA ILE A 271 -8.84 3.68 9.00
C ILE A 271 -8.71 2.75 7.79
N ILE A 272 -7.53 2.78 7.16
CA ILE A 272 -7.25 1.98 5.97
C ILE A 272 -6.62 0.66 6.41
N ASP A 273 -7.40 -0.42 6.39
CA ASP A 273 -6.91 -1.77 6.65
C ASP A 273 -6.11 -2.31 5.47
N ILE A 274 -5.28 -3.31 5.73
CA ILE A 274 -4.35 -3.85 4.75
C ILE A 274 -4.97 -5.07 4.07
N ILE A 275 -5.09 -5.01 2.74
CA ILE A 275 -5.26 -6.19 1.90
C ILE A 275 -3.89 -6.47 1.27
N ASN A 276 -3.32 -7.62 1.62
CA ASN A 276 -2.00 -8.00 1.13
C ASN A 276 -2.04 -8.23 -0.39
N ALA A 277 -1.15 -7.56 -1.14
CA ALA A 277 -1.12 -7.63 -2.60
C ALA A 277 -0.75 -9.02 -3.15
N ASP A 278 -0.09 -9.85 -2.37
CA ASP A 278 0.39 -11.17 -2.77
C ASP A 278 -0.60 -12.29 -2.41
N THR A 279 -1.23 -12.20 -1.22
CA THR A 279 -2.10 -13.26 -0.65
C THR A 279 -3.56 -12.87 -0.56
N PHE A 280 -3.89 -11.59 -0.69
CA PHE A 280 -5.23 -11.04 -0.44
C PHE A 280 -5.75 -11.22 0.99
N GLN A 281 -4.87 -11.58 1.93
CA GLN A 281 -5.22 -11.61 3.33
C GLN A 281 -5.60 -10.20 3.81
N TYR A 282 -6.75 -10.12 4.51
CA TYR A 282 -7.23 -8.88 5.12
C TYR A 282 -6.70 -8.78 6.55
N SER A 283 -6.03 -7.68 6.89
CA SER A 283 -5.44 -7.46 8.20
C SER A 283 -5.79 -6.08 8.74
N PRO A 284 -6.12 -5.95 10.05
CA PRO A 284 -6.39 -4.67 10.65
C PRO A 284 -5.14 -3.79 10.71
N SER A 285 -5.31 -2.51 10.43
CA SER A 285 -4.27 -1.50 10.66
C SER A 285 -4.35 -0.93 12.08
N PRO A 286 -3.21 -0.55 12.66
CA PRO A 286 -3.19 0.16 13.93
C PRO A 286 -3.82 1.55 13.79
N ILE A 287 -4.20 2.14 14.93
CA ILE A 287 -4.68 3.51 14.99
C ILE A 287 -3.47 4.45 14.87
N VAL A 288 -3.42 5.18 13.76
CA VAL A 288 -2.36 6.12 13.41
C VAL A 288 -2.98 7.36 12.78
N ARG A 289 -2.22 8.43 12.62
CA ARG A 289 -2.66 9.63 11.88
C ARG A 289 -1.73 9.93 10.71
N GLY A 290 -2.19 10.71 9.76
CA GLY A 290 -1.41 11.14 8.62
C GLY A 290 -0.44 12.27 8.99
N GLY A 291 0.80 12.16 8.52
CA GLY A 291 1.83 13.18 8.59
C GLY A 291 2.58 13.27 7.25
N PHE A 292 3.63 14.07 7.21
CA PHE A 292 4.52 14.17 6.05
C PHE A 292 5.95 14.46 6.48
N ASN A 293 6.89 14.37 5.55
CA ASN A 293 8.28 14.79 5.76
C ASN A 293 8.61 16.03 4.90
N TRP A 294 9.74 16.67 5.14
CA TRP A 294 10.16 17.86 4.38
C TRP A 294 10.47 17.60 2.90
N GLY A 295 10.49 16.34 2.47
CA GLY A 295 10.50 15.97 1.05
C GLY A 295 9.10 15.89 0.43
N LEU A 296 8.06 16.32 1.15
CA LEU A 296 6.64 16.26 0.76
C LEU A 296 6.17 14.83 0.42
N HIS A 297 6.65 13.85 1.21
CA HIS A 297 6.12 12.49 1.16
C HIS A 297 5.20 12.26 2.35
N PHE A 298 4.01 11.75 2.08
CA PHE A 298 3.09 11.27 3.12
C PHE A 298 3.73 10.16 3.95
N ARG A 299 3.38 10.10 5.23
CA ARG A 299 3.74 9.02 6.15
C ARG A 299 2.64 8.81 7.18
N TRP A 300 2.58 7.62 7.72
CA TRP A 300 1.79 7.35 8.92
C TRP A 300 2.61 7.67 10.16
N ASP A 301 2.02 8.40 11.08
CA ASP A 301 2.61 8.77 12.37
C ASP A 301 1.83 8.14 13.51
N SER A 302 2.53 7.71 14.56
CA SER A 302 1.92 7.35 15.83
C SER A 302 1.19 8.56 16.43
N LEU A 303 0.16 8.30 17.22
CA LEU A 303 -0.53 9.38 17.93
C LEU A 303 0.42 10.02 18.95
N PRO A 304 0.46 11.37 19.04
CA PRO A 304 1.19 12.04 20.11
C PRO A 304 0.56 11.73 21.47
N ALA A 305 1.34 11.85 22.54
CA ALA A 305 0.87 11.55 23.90
C ALA A 305 -0.38 12.35 24.31
N SER A 306 -0.54 13.57 23.78
CA SER A 306 -1.73 14.41 23.99
C SER A 306 -3.01 13.89 23.35
N LEU A 307 -2.88 12.96 22.38
CA LEU A 307 -4.00 12.32 21.68
C LEU A 307 -4.04 10.81 21.95
N GLN A 308 -3.46 10.37 23.09
CA GLN A 308 -3.56 8.95 23.45
C GLN A 308 -5.00 8.55 23.61
N HIS A 309 -5.38 7.51 22.90
CA HIS A 309 -6.71 6.91 22.91
C HIS A 309 -6.64 5.60 23.68
N ASP A 310 -7.12 5.63 24.91
CA ASP A 310 -7.29 4.46 25.77
C ASP A 310 -8.73 4.34 26.24
N GLY A 311 -9.12 3.17 26.71
CA GLY A 311 -10.47 2.91 27.16
C GLY A 311 -11.55 3.38 26.17
N PRO A 312 -12.58 4.10 26.62
CA PRO A 312 -13.68 4.57 25.76
C PRO A 312 -13.25 5.61 24.71
N SER A 313 -12.09 6.26 24.89
CA SER A 313 -11.63 7.27 23.94
C SER A 313 -11.07 6.69 22.63
N ILE A 314 -10.78 5.38 22.60
CA ILE A 314 -10.18 4.69 21.43
C ILE A 314 -11.04 4.76 20.16
N ILE A 315 -12.31 5.06 20.28
CA ILE A 315 -13.24 5.18 19.15
C ILE A 315 -13.52 6.63 18.74
N LYS A 316 -12.98 7.62 19.47
CA LYS A 316 -13.20 9.03 19.16
C LYS A 316 -12.47 9.45 17.90
N PRO A 317 -13.01 10.43 17.13
CA PRO A 317 -12.34 11.00 15.97
C PRO A 317 -10.95 11.55 16.31
N ILE A 318 -10.00 11.37 15.41
CA ILE A 318 -8.59 11.74 15.59
C ILE A 318 -8.25 12.86 14.62
N PRO A 319 -7.95 14.08 15.09
CA PRO A 319 -7.41 15.13 14.22
C PRO A 319 -6.13 14.67 13.52
N SER A 320 -6.11 14.77 12.19
CA SER A 320 -4.98 14.32 11.38
C SER A 320 -4.36 15.48 10.61
N PRO A 321 -3.06 15.72 10.71
CA PRO A 321 -2.40 16.77 9.93
C PRO A 321 -2.61 16.61 8.43
N THR A 322 -2.53 15.38 7.91
CA THR A 322 -2.74 15.07 6.50
C THR A 322 -3.55 13.79 6.32
N MET A 323 -4.10 13.58 5.13
CA MET A 323 -4.75 12.33 4.74
C MET A 323 -3.90 11.56 3.73
N ALA A 324 -4.12 10.23 3.65
CA ALA A 324 -3.49 9.39 2.63
C ALA A 324 -3.96 9.72 1.20
N GLY A 325 -5.15 10.30 1.06
CA GLY A 325 -5.69 10.86 -0.18
C GLY A 325 -6.52 9.90 -1.02
N GLY A 326 -6.46 8.59 -0.77
CA GLY A 326 -7.24 7.60 -1.50
C GLY A 326 -8.70 7.53 -1.06
N LEU A 327 -8.94 7.57 0.25
CA LEU A 327 -10.20 7.27 0.89
C LEU A 327 -10.58 8.39 1.86
N PHE A 328 -11.63 9.14 1.55
CA PHE A 328 -12.16 10.18 2.43
C PHE A 328 -13.57 10.58 2.04
N ALA A 329 -14.28 11.23 2.96
CA ALA A 329 -15.59 11.81 2.72
C ALA A 329 -15.60 13.29 3.12
N MET A 330 -16.36 14.11 2.38
CA MET A 330 -16.58 15.52 2.69
C MET A 330 -17.88 16.04 2.11
N ASN A 331 -18.42 17.10 2.69
CA ASN A 331 -19.58 17.77 2.15
C ASN A 331 -19.28 18.32 0.74
N ARG A 332 -20.20 18.11 -0.21
CA ARG A 332 -20.03 18.48 -1.63
C ARG A 332 -19.90 19.99 -1.82
N GLU A 333 -20.71 20.77 -1.12
CA GLU A 333 -20.63 22.24 -1.20
C GLU A 333 -19.28 22.75 -0.66
N PHE A 334 -18.82 22.16 0.44
CA PHE A 334 -17.52 22.50 1.01
C PHE A 334 -16.37 22.13 0.06
N PHE A 335 -16.44 20.99 -0.65
CA PHE A 335 -15.48 20.62 -1.68
C PHE A 335 -15.38 21.68 -2.78
N HIS A 336 -16.51 22.12 -3.32
CA HIS A 336 -16.55 23.19 -4.34
C HIS A 336 -16.09 24.53 -3.78
N LYS A 337 -16.53 24.92 -2.58
CA LYS A 337 -16.12 26.15 -1.90
C LYS A 337 -14.62 26.23 -1.67
N LEU A 338 -13.98 25.11 -1.32
CA LEU A 338 -12.53 25.01 -1.19
C LEU A 338 -11.80 25.09 -2.53
N GLY A 339 -12.48 25.00 -3.68
CA GLY A 339 -11.90 25.08 -5.01
C GLY A 339 -11.45 23.73 -5.56
N GLU A 340 -12.13 22.65 -5.21
CA GLU A 340 -11.93 21.30 -5.76
C GLU A 340 -10.47 20.81 -5.64
N TYR A 341 -9.98 19.99 -6.55
CA TYR A 341 -8.56 19.71 -6.67
C TYR A 341 -7.82 20.79 -7.46
N ASP A 342 -6.50 20.86 -7.32
CA ASP A 342 -5.65 21.70 -8.17
C ASP A 342 -5.51 21.02 -9.55
N ASP A 343 -6.21 21.58 -10.55
CA ASP A 343 -6.26 21.06 -11.93
C ASP A 343 -4.94 21.20 -12.69
N GLY A 344 -4.03 22.08 -12.23
CA GLY A 344 -2.66 22.17 -12.73
C GLY A 344 -1.75 21.05 -12.27
N MET A 345 -2.21 20.18 -11.36
CA MET A 345 -1.51 18.95 -10.97
C MET A 345 -1.80 17.83 -11.97
N ASP A 346 -0.80 16.95 -12.19
CA ASP A 346 -0.89 15.86 -13.14
C ASP A 346 -0.88 14.50 -12.48
N ILE A 347 -1.66 13.60 -13.03
CA ILE A 347 -1.74 12.16 -12.79
C ILE A 347 -1.97 11.79 -11.33
N TRP A 348 -0.94 11.91 -10.47
CA TRP A 348 -0.97 11.41 -9.09
C TRP A 348 0.21 11.96 -8.28
N GLY A 349 -0.03 12.17 -6.98
CA GLY A 349 0.97 12.48 -5.96
C GLY A 349 1.03 13.97 -5.63
N GLY A 350 1.11 14.27 -4.32
CA GLY A 350 1.12 15.64 -3.78
C GLY A 350 -0.27 16.25 -3.57
N GLU A 351 -1.30 15.77 -4.26
CA GLU A 351 -2.69 16.25 -4.14
C GLU A 351 -3.26 16.05 -2.73
N ASN A 352 -2.88 14.97 -2.09
CA ASN A 352 -3.30 14.66 -0.72
C ASN A 352 -2.75 15.66 0.30
N LEU A 353 -1.50 16.08 0.15
CA LEU A 353 -0.89 17.11 1.00
C LEU A 353 -1.48 18.49 0.69
N GLU A 354 -1.64 18.82 -0.59
CA GLU A 354 -2.27 20.07 -1.03
C GLU A 354 -3.66 20.23 -0.42
N MET A 355 -4.51 19.22 -0.59
CA MET A 355 -5.86 19.21 -0.05
C MET A 355 -5.87 19.30 1.47
N SER A 356 -4.99 18.55 2.15
CA SER A 356 -4.90 18.56 3.62
C SER A 356 -4.50 19.93 4.17
N PHE A 357 -3.49 20.57 3.57
CA PHE A 357 -3.07 21.92 3.98
C PHE A 357 -4.19 22.92 3.75
N ARG A 358 -4.86 22.87 2.61
CA ARG A 358 -5.96 23.74 2.26
C ARG A 358 -7.16 23.57 3.18
N ILE A 359 -7.56 22.33 3.50
CA ILE A 359 -8.64 22.07 4.47
C ILE A 359 -8.35 22.80 5.78
N TRP A 360 -7.20 22.53 6.40
CA TRP A 360 -6.86 23.11 7.69
C TRP A 360 -6.68 24.63 7.65
N MET A 361 -5.92 25.11 6.68
CA MET A 361 -5.57 26.54 6.59
C MET A 361 -6.79 27.39 6.23
N CYS A 362 -7.77 26.84 5.53
CA CYS A 362 -8.93 27.58 5.06
C CYS A 362 -10.22 27.34 5.90
N GLY A 363 -10.05 26.82 7.13
CA GLY A 363 -11.11 26.79 8.14
C GLY A 363 -11.90 25.48 8.24
N GLY A 364 -11.42 24.41 7.58
CA GLY A 364 -11.96 23.06 7.75
C GLY A 364 -11.26 22.27 8.85
N GLN A 365 -11.66 21.02 8.98
CA GLN A 365 -11.08 20.00 9.88
C GLN A 365 -10.83 18.71 9.12
N LEU A 366 -9.81 17.97 9.51
CA LEU A 366 -9.49 16.66 8.92
C LEU A 366 -9.37 15.64 10.05
N GLU A 367 -10.19 14.59 9.99
CA GLU A 367 -10.30 13.59 11.04
C GLU A 367 -10.17 12.17 10.49
N ILE A 368 -9.44 11.31 11.21
CA ILE A 368 -9.50 9.86 11.02
C ILE A 368 -10.55 9.31 11.99
N ILE A 369 -11.43 8.47 11.48
CA ILE A 369 -12.58 7.95 12.20
C ILE A 369 -12.36 6.47 12.54
N PRO A 370 -12.04 6.11 13.81
CA PRO A 370 -11.65 4.75 14.18
C PRO A 370 -12.73 3.69 13.94
N CYS A 371 -14.01 4.08 13.99
CA CYS A 371 -15.14 3.17 13.74
C CYS A 371 -15.43 2.95 12.25
N SER A 372 -14.81 3.68 11.36
CA SER A 372 -14.86 3.45 9.92
C SER A 372 -13.64 2.68 9.47
N ARG A 373 -13.83 1.53 8.83
CA ARG A 373 -12.75 0.67 8.35
C ARG A 373 -12.95 0.32 6.87
N VAL A 374 -11.89 0.47 6.08
CA VAL A 374 -11.89 0.12 4.65
C VAL A 374 -10.58 -0.57 4.31
N GLY A 375 -10.66 -1.79 3.78
CA GLY A 375 -9.50 -2.51 3.29
C GLY A 375 -9.03 -1.95 1.95
N HIS A 376 -7.72 -1.86 1.76
CA HIS A 376 -7.10 -1.37 0.53
C HIS A 376 -5.95 -2.28 0.12
N ILE A 377 -5.84 -2.60 -1.19
CA ILE A 377 -4.71 -3.38 -1.72
C ILE A 377 -3.48 -2.49 -1.82
N PHE A 378 -2.52 -2.67 -0.90
CA PHE A 378 -1.27 -1.91 -0.91
C PHE A 378 -0.28 -2.48 -1.91
N ARG A 379 -0.14 -1.79 -3.06
CA ARG A 379 0.75 -2.16 -4.16
C ARG A 379 2.21 -1.79 -3.84
N ARG A 380 3.15 -2.65 -4.19
CA ARG A 380 4.59 -2.36 -4.00
C ARG A 380 5.12 -1.31 -4.98
N ARG A 381 4.45 -1.13 -6.10
CA ARG A 381 4.75 -0.12 -7.13
C ARG A 381 3.46 0.40 -7.72
N ARG A 382 3.49 1.59 -8.26
CA ARG A 382 2.42 2.12 -9.09
C ARG A 382 2.46 1.41 -10.45
N PRO A 383 1.37 0.80 -10.94
CA PRO A 383 1.37 0.05 -12.20
C PRO A 383 1.33 0.94 -13.45
N TYR A 384 1.04 2.23 -13.30
CA TYR A 384 0.97 3.21 -14.37
C TYR A 384 1.93 4.37 -14.12
N GLY A 385 2.43 4.97 -15.21
CA GLY A 385 3.26 6.17 -15.22
C GLY A 385 2.52 7.40 -15.76
N SER A 386 3.26 8.48 -15.98
CA SER A 386 2.80 9.59 -16.81
C SER A 386 2.84 9.16 -18.28
N PRO A 387 1.82 9.48 -19.10
CA PRO A 387 1.84 9.23 -20.54
C PRO A 387 3.06 9.84 -21.26
N THR A 388 3.54 10.98 -20.75
CA THR A 388 4.70 11.71 -21.31
C THR A 388 6.04 11.30 -20.69
N GLY A 389 6.04 10.38 -19.69
CA GLY A 389 7.25 10.02 -18.94
C GLY A 389 7.74 11.10 -17.97
N GLU A 390 7.01 12.18 -17.79
CA GLU A 390 7.37 13.28 -16.89
C GLU A 390 7.28 12.90 -15.41
N ASP A 391 8.10 13.54 -14.59
CA ASP A 391 8.07 13.43 -13.12
C ASP A 391 6.94 14.29 -12.54
N THR A 392 5.70 13.79 -12.65
CA THR A 392 4.50 14.49 -12.19
C THR A 392 4.50 14.71 -10.68
N LEU A 393 5.09 13.80 -9.90
CA LEU A 393 5.18 13.95 -8.44
C LEU A 393 6.01 15.17 -8.05
N THR A 394 7.13 15.41 -8.72
CA THR A 394 7.95 16.60 -8.48
C THR A 394 7.21 17.88 -8.88
N LYS A 395 6.56 17.91 -10.05
CA LYS A 395 5.73 19.05 -10.48
C LYS A 395 4.64 19.38 -9.44
N ASN A 396 3.89 18.37 -9.03
CA ASN A 396 2.82 18.54 -8.05
C ASN A 396 3.35 19.01 -6.68
N SER A 397 4.46 18.41 -6.21
CA SER A 397 5.09 18.82 -4.94
C SER A 397 5.60 20.26 -4.97
N LEU A 398 6.11 20.74 -6.10
CA LEU A 398 6.51 22.14 -6.28
C LEU A 398 5.31 23.07 -6.18
N ARG A 399 4.16 22.71 -6.77
CA ARG A 399 2.91 23.48 -6.64
C ARG A 399 2.48 23.59 -5.18
N VAL A 400 2.49 22.45 -4.43
CA VAL A 400 2.23 22.44 -2.98
C VAL A 400 3.15 23.41 -2.25
N ALA A 401 4.46 23.33 -2.50
CA ALA A 401 5.45 24.15 -1.82
C ALA A 401 5.27 25.65 -2.10
N HIS A 402 5.04 26.00 -3.35
CA HIS A 402 4.92 27.42 -3.75
C HIS A 402 3.60 28.06 -3.35
N VAL A 403 2.49 27.31 -3.37
CA VAL A 403 1.16 27.84 -3.02
C VAL A 403 0.93 27.85 -1.52
N TRP A 404 1.33 26.80 -0.79
CA TRP A 404 0.84 26.59 0.58
C TRP A 404 1.87 26.74 1.67
N MET A 405 3.18 26.51 1.42
CA MET A 405 4.16 26.37 2.51
C MET A 405 4.85 27.67 2.94
N ASP A 406 4.51 28.81 2.36
CA ASP A 406 5.12 30.11 2.68
C ASP A 406 6.66 30.01 2.74
N GLU A 407 7.31 30.53 3.79
CA GLU A 407 8.77 30.43 3.98
C GLU A 407 9.24 29.00 4.28
N TYR A 408 8.35 28.10 4.72
CA TYR A 408 8.67 26.71 5.01
C TYR A 408 9.02 25.90 3.75
N LYS A 409 8.69 26.37 2.55
CA LYS A 409 9.16 25.79 1.28
C LYS A 409 10.69 25.67 1.20
N THR A 410 11.41 26.52 1.95
CA THR A 410 12.88 26.45 2.02
C THR A 410 13.36 25.12 2.58
N TYR A 411 12.62 24.48 3.48
CA TYR A 411 12.94 23.15 4.00
C TYR A 411 12.74 22.04 2.95
N TYR A 412 11.71 22.19 2.11
CA TYR A 412 11.55 21.30 0.95
C TYR A 412 12.75 21.41 0.01
N PHE A 413 13.17 22.63 -0.35
CA PHE A 413 14.32 22.85 -1.22
C PHE A 413 15.67 22.44 -0.58
N GLN A 414 15.81 22.51 0.74
CA GLN A 414 16.97 21.95 1.43
C GLN A 414 17.02 20.42 1.33
N THR A 415 15.86 19.77 1.33
CA THR A 415 15.75 18.32 1.20
C THR A 415 15.87 17.85 -0.25
N ARG A 416 15.37 18.64 -1.19
CA ARG A 416 15.29 18.35 -2.63
C ARG A 416 15.88 19.53 -3.43
N ALA A 417 17.19 19.73 -3.28
CA ALA A 417 17.90 20.78 -4.02
C ALA A 417 17.88 20.56 -5.56
N ASP A 418 17.68 19.31 -5.97
CA ASP A 418 17.58 18.88 -7.38
C ASP A 418 16.36 19.43 -8.12
N VAL A 419 15.35 19.95 -7.39
CA VAL A 419 14.08 20.39 -8.01
C VAL A 419 13.88 21.91 -8.06
N ILE A 420 14.80 22.71 -7.54
CA ILE A 420 14.66 24.17 -7.39
C ILE A 420 14.27 24.87 -8.70
N ASN A 421 14.85 24.43 -9.81
CA ASN A 421 14.64 25.06 -11.13
C ASN A 421 13.73 24.24 -12.05
N LYS A 422 13.03 23.23 -11.53
CA LYS A 422 12.10 22.46 -12.35
C LYS A 422 10.78 23.21 -12.56
N PRO A 423 10.16 23.09 -13.74
CA PRO A 423 8.88 23.74 -14.02
C PRO A 423 7.74 23.11 -13.21
N TYR A 424 6.77 23.95 -12.79
CA TYR A 424 5.56 23.53 -12.05
C TYR A 424 4.26 24.14 -12.60
N GLY A 425 4.35 24.83 -13.74
CA GLY A 425 3.20 25.47 -14.39
C GLY A 425 2.70 26.72 -13.66
N ASP A 426 1.63 27.31 -14.18
CA ASP A 426 1.00 28.47 -13.55
C ASP A 426 0.28 28.08 -12.26
N ILE A 427 0.47 28.86 -11.20
CA ILE A 427 -0.15 28.72 -9.88
C ILE A 427 -0.98 29.94 -9.49
N SER A 428 -1.15 30.91 -10.38
CA SER A 428 -1.79 32.21 -10.08
C SER A 428 -3.23 32.04 -9.59
N GLU A 429 -3.99 31.14 -10.17
CA GLU A 429 -5.35 30.81 -9.75
C GLU A 429 -5.38 30.25 -8.33
N ARG A 430 -4.49 29.30 -7.98
CA ARG A 430 -4.44 28.70 -6.64
C ARG A 430 -3.99 29.70 -5.57
N VAL A 431 -3.07 30.61 -5.91
CA VAL A 431 -2.68 31.72 -5.04
C VAL A 431 -3.85 32.68 -4.83
N ALA A 432 -4.60 33.03 -5.90
CA ALA A 432 -5.79 33.84 -5.82
C ALA A 432 -6.89 33.18 -4.98
N LEU A 433 -7.12 31.88 -5.16
CA LEU A 433 -8.05 31.08 -4.35
C LEU A 433 -7.69 31.13 -2.87
N ARG A 434 -6.42 30.88 -2.51
CA ARG A 434 -5.91 30.94 -1.13
C ARG A 434 -6.22 32.33 -0.50
N LYS A 435 -5.98 33.41 -1.26
CA LYS A 435 -6.27 34.79 -0.84
C LYS A 435 -7.78 35.02 -0.67
N LYS A 436 -8.60 34.57 -1.65
CA LYS A 436 -10.07 34.68 -1.63
C LYS A 436 -10.67 33.98 -0.39
N LEU A 437 -10.19 32.80 -0.06
CA LEU A 437 -10.62 32.01 1.10
C LEU A 437 -10.07 32.54 2.42
N LYS A 438 -9.22 33.58 2.41
CA LYS A 438 -8.56 34.13 3.61
C LYS A 438 -7.88 33.08 4.46
N CYS A 439 -7.18 32.13 3.83
CA CYS A 439 -6.56 31.02 4.50
C CYS A 439 -5.44 31.48 5.45
N LYS A 440 -5.28 30.77 6.56
CA LYS A 440 -4.21 30.99 7.53
C LYS A 440 -2.84 30.69 6.92
N SER A 441 -1.77 31.15 7.59
CA SER A 441 -0.40 30.88 7.16
C SER A 441 0.01 29.42 7.43
N PHE A 442 1.03 28.95 6.71
CA PHE A 442 1.61 27.63 6.98
C PHE A 442 2.30 27.57 8.36
N ASP A 443 2.80 28.72 8.86
CA ASP A 443 3.31 28.83 10.22
C ASP A 443 2.21 28.53 11.27
N TRP A 444 0.99 29.04 11.04
CA TRP A 444 -0.17 28.68 11.86
C TRP A 444 -0.45 27.17 11.81
N TYR A 445 -0.41 26.57 10.61
CA TYR A 445 -0.60 25.12 10.44
C TYR A 445 0.44 24.31 11.23
N MET A 446 1.70 24.67 11.13
CA MET A 446 2.78 24.00 11.85
C MET A 446 2.63 24.10 13.35
N LYS A 447 2.22 25.26 13.87
CA LYS A 447 2.08 25.49 15.33
C LYS A 447 0.83 24.83 15.93
N ASN A 448 -0.27 24.76 15.18
CA ASN A 448 -1.56 24.35 15.73
C ASN A 448 -2.01 22.95 15.27
N ILE A 449 -1.55 22.49 14.13
CA ILE A 449 -2.00 21.21 13.55
C ILE A 449 -0.91 20.15 13.60
N TYR A 450 0.35 20.53 13.31
CA TYR A 450 1.45 19.57 13.27
C TYR A 450 2.74 20.06 13.96
N PRO A 451 2.67 20.40 15.25
CA PRO A 451 3.82 20.92 16.01
C PRO A 451 4.95 19.89 16.18
N GLU A 452 4.66 18.60 16.02
CA GLU A 452 5.65 17.53 16.15
C GLU A 452 6.64 17.47 14.99
N LEU A 453 6.31 18.04 13.82
CA LEU A 453 7.23 18.09 12.69
C LEU A 453 8.25 19.22 12.87
N GLN A 454 9.41 18.88 13.43
CA GLN A 454 10.49 19.85 13.62
C GLN A 454 11.15 20.24 12.29
N PRO A 455 11.55 21.53 12.14
CA PRO A 455 12.38 21.96 11.02
C PRO A 455 13.68 21.14 10.93
N PRO A 456 14.24 20.94 9.73
CA PRO A 456 15.57 20.34 9.59
C PRO A 456 16.60 21.16 10.40
N SER A 457 17.44 20.50 11.19
CA SER A 457 18.52 21.17 11.91
C SER A 457 19.41 21.90 10.91
N LYS A 458 19.71 23.19 11.18
CA LYS A 458 20.65 23.97 10.35
C LYS A 458 21.99 23.20 10.28
N PRO A 459 22.60 23.05 9.11
CA PRO A 459 23.91 22.43 9.02
C PRO A 459 24.88 23.26 9.87
N ASN A 460 25.49 22.65 10.89
CA ASN A 460 26.49 23.29 11.73
C ASN A 460 27.57 23.93 10.85
N LYS A 461 27.80 25.24 11.04
CA LYS A 461 28.86 25.97 10.36
C LYS A 461 30.18 25.22 10.52
N LYS A 462 30.72 24.78 9.39
CA LYS A 462 32.08 24.33 9.06
C LYS A 462 33.07 24.18 10.22
N VAL A 463 33.36 22.94 10.56
CA VAL A 463 34.71 22.56 10.97
C VAL A 463 35.54 22.41 9.69
N LYS A 464 36.57 23.30 9.50
CA LYS A 464 37.52 23.20 8.40
C LYS A 464 38.36 21.92 8.57
N GLY A 465 38.22 20.96 7.65
CA GLY A 465 39.02 19.74 7.64
C GLY A 465 38.79 18.87 6.44
N LYS A 466 39.65 19.02 5.43
CA LYS A 466 40.11 18.07 4.39
C LYS A 466 39.12 17.13 3.71
N GLY A 467 38.86 17.40 2.42
CA GLY A 467 38.48 16.44 1.36
C GLY A 467 36.98 16.19 1.21
N PRO A 468 36.47 15.95 -0.03
CA PRO A 468 35.07 15.69 -0.26
C PRO A 468 34.71 14.27 0.23
N ARG A 469 34.41 14.14 1.51
CA ARG A 469 33.59 13.04 1.98
C ARG A 469 32.16 13.40 1.64
N PHE A 470 31.50 12.55 0.87
CA PHE A 470 30.05 12.49 0.80
C PHE A 470 29.53 12.47 2.25
N GLN A 471 29.23 13.65 2.81
CA GLN A 471 28.58 13.74 4.09
C GLN A 471 27.14 13.32 3.86
N ASN A 472 26.85 12.13 4.35
CA ASN A 472 25.50 11.64 4.59
C ASN A 472 24.59 12.80 4.96
N LEU A 473 23.48 12.96 4.24
CA LEU A 473 22.30 13.67 4.72
C LEU A 473 22.05 13.11 6.13
N ALA A 474 22.49 13.87 7.12
CA ALA A 474 22.19 13.54 8.50
C ALA A 474 20.71 13.77 8.68
N SER A 475 19.96 12.73 8.27
CA SER A 475 19.26 11.96 9.26
C SER A 475 18.43 12.81 10.20
N PHE A 476 17.16 12.83 9.95
CA PHE A 476 16.30 12.38 11.05
C PHE A 476 16.88 11.02 11.48
N LYS A 477 17.60 10.98 12.57
CA LYS A 477 17.86 9.72 13.25
C LYS A 477 16.48 9.24 13.68
N ARG A 478 15.83 8.46 12.82
CA ARG A 478 14.88 7.46 13.27
C ARG A 478 15.61 6.85 14.46
N LYS A 479 15.03 6.88 15.64
CA LYS A 479 15.63 6.21 16.79
C LYS A 479 15.64 4.74 16.36
N ILE A 480 16.78 4.30 15.85
CA ILE A 480 16.93 2.91 15.42
C ILE A 480 16.72 2.12 16.69
N PRO A 481 15.77 1.17 16.72
CA PRO A 481 15.55 0.35 17.89
C PRO A 481 16.87 -0.22 18.36
N ALA A 482 17.09 -0.24 19.68
CA ALA A 482 18.33 -0.74 20.25
C ALA A 482 18.52 -2.20 19.86
N THR A 483 19.73 -2.57 19.47
CA THR A 483 20.09 -3.96 19.21
C THR A 483 20.24 -4.68 20.55
N VAL A 484 19.45 -5.71 20.78
CA VAL A 484 19.45 -6.53 22.01
C VAL A 484 20.23 -7.83 21.85
N GLY A 485 20.51 -8.25 20.62
CA GLY A 485 21.25 -9.47 20.34
C GLY A 485 21.95 -9.47 18.98
N LYS A 486 23.07 -10.21 18.88
CA LYS A 486 23.83 -10.42 17.64
C LYS A 486 24.23 -11.88 17.56
N PHE A 487 23.79 -12.59 16.50
CA PHE A 487 23.95 -14.04 16.39
C PHE A 487 23.86 -14.54 14.94
N GLN A 488 24.16 -15.81 14.76
CA GLN A 488 23.80 -16.57 13.55
C GLN A 488 22.58 -17.43 13.86
N ILE A 489 21.70 -17.59 12.87
CA ILE A 489 20.52 -18.47 12.96
C ILE A 489 20.93 -19.80 12.33
N GLN A 490 21.06 -20.85 13.14
CA GLN A 490 21.51 -22.19 12.72
C GLN A 490 20.35 -23.18 12.77
N LEU A 491 20.27 -24.07 11.79
CA LEU A 491 19.32 -25.18 11.80
C LEU A 491 19.80 -26.24 12.82
N SER A 492 18.89 -26.56 13.75
CA SER A 492 19.21 -27.52 14.84
C SER A 492 19.75 -28.85 14.32
N GLY A 493 20.81 -29.35 14.98
CA GLY A 493 21.44 -30.62 14.63
C GLY A 493 22.26 -30.59 13.33
N THR A 494 22.53 -29.43 12.75
CA THR A 494 23.30 -29.27 11.51
C THR A 494 24.37 -28.19 11.65
N GLU A 495 25.32 -28.11 10.71
CA GLU A 495 26.26 -26.99 10.59
C GLU A 495 25.78 -25.92 9.60
N LEU A 496 24.47 -25.83 9.35
CA LEU A 496 23.89 -24.92 8.37
C LEU A 496 23.27 -23.69 9.03
N CYS A 497 23.63 -22.50 8.54
CA CYS A 497 23.13 -21.20 8.98
C CYS A 497 22.29 -20.52 7.91
N LEU A 498 21.35 -19.70 8.35
CA LEU A 498 20.47 -18.91 7.49
C LEU A 498 21.27 -17.78 6.83
N GLU A 499 21.35 -17.79 5.50
CA GLU A 499 22.12 -16.88 4.68
C GLU A 499 21.25 -16.22 3.61
N SER A 500 21.51 -14.97 3.29
CA SER A 500 20.89 -14.28 2.14
C SER A 500 21.57 -14.66 0.83
N GLU A 501 20.81 -15.11 -0.17
CA GLU A 501 21.30 -15.50 -1.48
C GLU A 501 21.98 -14.31 -2.21
N ASP A 502 21.31 -13.15 -2.27
CA ASP A 502 21.75 -12.00 -3.07
C ASP A 502 22.47 -10.91 -2.26
N GLY A 503 22.93 -11.22 -1.04
CA GLY A 503 23.66 -10.29 -0.19
C GLY A 503 22.78 -9.52 0.81
N VAL A 504 23.41 -8.61 1.59
CA VAL A 504 22.76 -7.95 2.74
C VAL A 504 21.88 -6.75 2.38
N THR A 505 21.98 -6.24 1.15
CA THR A 505 21.28 -5.02 0.71
C THR A 505 20.17 -5.27 -0.30
N THR A 506 20.03 -6.50 -0.80
CA THR A 506 19.08 -6.84 -1.85
C THR A 506 17.73 -7.20 -1.24
N LYS A 507 16.73 -6.32 -1.46
CA LYS A 507 15.35 -6.59 -1.05
C LYS A 507 14.72 -7.70 -1.87
N GLY A 508 13.97 -8.57 -1.20
CA GLY A 508 13.35 -9.73 -1.83
C GLY A 508 14.29 -10.92 -1.95
N SER A 509 15.59 -10.77 -1.56
CA SER A 509 16.51 -11.89 -1.52
C SER A 509 15.92 -13.02 -0.69
N VAL A 510 15.89 -14.21 -1.25
CA VAL A 510 15.51 -15.43 -0.55
C VAL A 510 16.62 -15.86 0.40
N LEU A 511 16.26 -16.69 1.35
CA LEU A 511 17.17 -17.17 2.37
C LEU A 511 17.47 -18.64 2.12
N LEU A 512 18.73 -18.99 2.22
CA LEU A 512 19.26 -20.33 2.02
C LEU A 512 19.91 -20.84 3.32
N LEU A 513 19.98 -22.14 3.47
CA LEU A 513 20.80 -22.77 4.51
C LEU A 513 22.16 -23.10 3.91
N GLN A 514 23.22 -22.48 4.42
CA GLN A 514 24.59 -22.64 3.98
C GLN A 514 25.48 -22.99 5.20
N LYS A 515 26.65 -23.55 4.96
CA LYS A 515 27.61 -23.84 6.03
C LYS A 515 27.85 -22.59 6.88
N CYS A 516 27.79 -22.72 8.20
CA CYS A 516 28.01 -21.61 9.11
C CYS A 516 29.44 -21.06 8.97
N VAL A 517 29.55 -19.83 8.50
CA VAL A 517 30.81 -19.07 8.44
C VAL A 517 30.54 -17.65 8.93
N LEU A 518 31.52 -17.02 9.56
CA LEU A 518 31.33 -15.69 10.14
C LEU A 518 31.39 -14.59 9.05
N ILE A 519 30.30 -14.48 8.26
CA ILE A 519 30.18 -13.47 7.19
C ILE A 519 28.92 -12.62 7.40
N LYS A 520 28.92 -11.40 6.81
CA LYS A 520 27.81 -10.45 6.96
C LYS A 520 26.46 -11.01 6.49
N ARG A 521 26.43 -11.91 5.50
CA ARG A 521 25.20 -12.52 4.95
C ARG A 521 24.54 -13.54 5.88
N GLN A 522 25.20 -13.92 6.98
CA GLN A 522 24.69 -14.85 8.00
C GLN A 522 24.59 -14.18 9.38
N LEU A 523 24.87 -12.87 9.49
CA LEU A 523 24.93 -12.17 10.76
C LEU A 523 23.66 -11.38 11.03
N TRP A 524 22.90 -11.83 12.02
CA TRP A 524 21.59 -11.29 12.39
C TRP A 524 21.68 -10.46 13.65
N TYR A 525 20.94 -9.36 13.68
CA TYR A 525 20.82 -8.41 14.79
C TYR A 525 19.36 -8.33 15.21
N GLU A 526 19.08 -8.69 16.44
CA GLU A 526 17.75 -8.56 17.03
C GLU A 526 17.59 -7.20 17.67
N THR A 527 16.41 -6.59 17.51
CA THR A 527 16.11 -5.30 18.12
C THR A 527 15.12 -5.43 19.28
N GLU A 528 15.02 -4.38 20.11
CA GLU A 528 14.01 -4.27 21.19
C GLU A 528 12.56 -4.37 20.69
N LYS A 529 12.33 -4.25 19.38
CA LYS A 529 11.04 -4.42 18.71
C LYS A 529 10.86 -5.81 18.10
N HIS A 530 11.71 -6.74 18.42
CA HIS A 530 11.71 -8.11 17.88
C HIS A 530 11.91 -8.22 16.37
N ASP A 531 12.47 -7.18 15.72
CA ASP A 531 12.93 -7.29 14.33
C ASP A 531 14.26 -8.07 14.29
N LEU A 532 14.43 -8.97 13.33
CA LEU A 532 15.71 -9.61 13.00
C LEU A 532 16.30 -8.93 11.77
N ARG A 533 17.43 -8.24 11.93
CA ARG A 533 18.09 -7.46 10.88
C ARG A 533 19.36 -8.14 10.40
N LEU A 534 19.45 -8.40 9.10
CA LEU A 534 20.68 -8.92 8.49
C LEU A 534 21.67 -7.77 8.35
N ALA A 535 22.84 -7.90 8.99
CA ALA A 535 23.90 -6.90 9.00
C ALA A 535 23.40 -5.45 9.31
N GLU A 536 22.35 -5.31 10.12
CA GLU A 536 21.67 -4.05 10.47
C GLU A 536 21.02 -3.29 9.30
N VAL A 537 20.84 -3.91 8.12
CA VAL A 537 20.38 -3.25 6.88
C VAL A 537 18.94 -3.58 6.53
N LEU A 538 18.60 -4.86 6.38
CA LEU A 538 17.27 -5.34 6.01
C LEU A 538 16.76 -6.31 7.05
N CYS A 539 15.43 -6.33 7.24
CA CYS A 539 14.77 -7.23 8.17
C CYS A 539 14.40 -8.56 7.53
N LEU A 540 14.47 -9.61 8.35
CA LEU A 540 13.83 -10.87 8.06
C LEU A 540 12.31 -10.66 8.05
N ASP A 541 11.70 -10.97 6.93
CA ASP A 541 10.25 -10.89 6.73
C ASP A 541 9.74 -12.31 6.48
N GLY A 542 8.82 -12.76 7.32
CA GLY A 542 8.27 -14.12 7.25
C GLY A 542 7.63 -14.43 5.91
N GLY A 543 7.13 -13.40 5.23
CA GLY A 543 6.45 -13.53 3.95
C GLY A 543 5.30 -14.54 3.99
N ASP A 544 4.58 -14.66 2.90
CA ASP A 544 3.42 -15.56 2.84
C ASP A 544 3.77 -16.96 2.31
N GLN A 545 4.90 -17.10 1.61
CA GLN A 545 5.33 -18.39 1.03
C GLN A 545 6.71 -18.84 1.50
N TYR A 546 7.61 -17.90 1.73
CA TYR A 546 8.97 -18.15 2.22
C TYR A 546 9.57 -16.89 2.83
N PRO A 547 10.44 -17.03 3.83
CA PRO A 547 11.15 -15.91 4.43
C PRO A 547 12.06 -15.22 3.41
N ARG A 548 12.12 -13.89 3.47
CA ARG A 548 12.93 -13.06 2.57
C ARG A 548 13.43 -11.81 3.27
N LEU A 549 14.37 -11.11 2.66
CA LEU A 549 14.82 -9.82 3.15
C LEU A 549 13.87 -8.71 2.69
N ALA A 550 13.40 -7.90 3.63
CA ALA A 550 12.55 -6.74 3.37
C ALA A 550 13.07 -5.49 4.08
N LYS A 551 12.53 -4.34 3.70
CA LYS A 551 12.80 -3.11 4.43
C LYS A 551 12.17 -3.20 5.81
N CYS A 552 12.93 -2.86 6.87
CA CYS A 552 12.41 -2.82 8.23
C CYS A 552 11.30 -1.76 8.36
N HIS A 553 10.13 -2.18 8.80
CA HIS A 553 8.99 -1.29 9.03
C HIS A 553 8.68 -1.05 10.52
N GLU A 554 9.23 -1.87 11.42
CA GLU A 554 9.12 -1.74 12.89
C GLU A 554 7.66 -1.79 13.42
N MET A 555 6.74 -2.39 12.66
CA MET A 555 5.32 -2.48 12.98
C MET A 555 4.88 -3.88 13.43
N GLY A 556 5.84 -4.78 13.68
CA GLY A 556 5.53 -6.18 14.00
C GLY A 556 5.03 -6.98 12.79
N GLY A 557 4.06 -7.85 12.96
CA GLY A 557 3.50 -8.68 11.89
C GLY A 557 4.52 -9.68 11.32
N SER A 558 4.71 -9.72 10.00
CA SER A 558 5.67 -10.62 9.33
C SER A 558 7.13 -10.41 9.73
N GLN A 559 7.45 -9.32 10.43
CA GLN A 559 8.78 -8.99 10.94
C GLN A 559 8.88 -9.08 12.48
N ASP A 560 7.85 -9.60 13.17
CA ASP A 560 7.85 -9.81 14.64
C ASP A 560 8.34 -11.24 14.96
N TRP A 561 9.55 -11.35 15.45
CA TRP A 561 10.24 -12.61 15.73
C TRP A 561 10.43 -12.78 17.24
N ARG A 562 9.37 -13.19 17.95
CA ARG A 562 9.40 -13.38 19.39
C ARG A 562 9.89 -14.78 19.77
N HIS A 563 10.69 -14.85 20.82
CA HIS A 563 11.10 -16.12 21.43
C HIS A 563 9.91 -16.76 22.17
N SER A 564 9.68 -18.05 21.97
CA SER A 564 8.73 -18.77 22.82
C SER A 564 9.45 -19.30 24.06
N SER A 565 9.05 -18.84 25.22
CA SER A 565 9.60 -19.27 26.52
C SER A 565 9.20 -20.69 26.97
N ASN A 566 8.46 -21.43 26.14
CA ASN A 566 7.98 -22.77 26.45
C ASN A 566 8.69 -23.86 25.63
N VAL A 567 9.99 -24.00 25.80
CA VAL A 567 10.68 -25.25 25.47
C VAL A 567 11.08 -25.89 26.77
N SER A 568 10.38 -26.96 27.17
CA SER A 568 10.83 -27.89 28.19
C SER A 568 12.24 -28.36 27.81
N GLU A 569 13.18 -28.15 28.73
CA GLU A 569 14.57 -28.54 28.62
C GLU A 569 14.70 -30.00 28.17
N ILE A 570 15.29 -30.24 26.99
CA ILE A 570 15.85 -31.53 26.66
C ILE A 570 17.31 -31.47 27.06
N PRO A 571 17.75 -32.26 28.03
CA PRO A 571 19.12 -32.23 28.53
C PRO A 571 20.02 -33.02 27.58
N PHE A 572 20.69 -32.34 26.65
CA PHE A 572 21.92 -32.84 26.05
C PHE A 572 22.95 -31.71 26.01
N GLY A 573 24.02 -31.95 26.77
CA GLY A 573 25.08 -31.06 27.07
C GLY A 573 25.88 -30.56 25.89
N ILE A 574 26.63 -29.51 26.21
CA ILE A 574 27.73 -28.83 25.53
C ILE A 574 27.31 -27.69 24.58
N GLY A 575 27.43 -26.48 25.09
CA GLY A 575 27.41 -25.23 24.30
C GLY A 575 26.15 -24.39 24.51
N ASN A 576 26.33 -23.09 24.76
CA ASN A 576 25.29 -22.10 24.99
C ASN A 576 24.42 -21.83 23.74
N ASP A 577 23.74 -22.85 23.22
CA ASP A 577 22.84 -22.76 22.08
C ASP A 577 21.39 -22.78 22.59
N HIS A 578 20.68 -21.67 22.38
CA HIS A 578 19.24 -21.62 22.64
C HIS A 578 18.47 -21.91 21.36
N CYS A 579 17.63 -22.96 21.37
CA CYS A 579 16.77 -23.34 20.26
C CYS A 579 15.38 -22.73 20.48
N GLU A 580 14.90 -21.89 19.56
CA GLU A 580 13.83 -20.97 19.93
C GLU A 580 12.65 -20.84 18.96
N LYS A 581 12.63 -21.42 17.76
CA LYS A 581 11.45 -21.29 16.89
C LYS A 581 11.40 -22.29 15.74
N TYR A 582 10.19 -22.74 15.40
CA TYR A 582 9.92 -23.51 14.20
C TYR A 582 9.68 -22.58 13.01
N ILE A 583 10.43 -22.76 11.92
CA ILE A 583 10.08 -22.27 10.59
C ILE A 583 9.80 -23.50 9.74
N ASN A 584 8.56 -23.65 9.27
CA ASN A 584 8.11 -24.79 8.47
C ASN A 584 8.44 -26.16 9.11
N ASP A 585 8.06 -26.37 10.37
CA ASP A 585 8.29 -27.61 11.15
C ASP A 585 9.77 -27.96 11.45
N ASN A 586 10.72 -27.06 11.20
CA ASN A 586 12.13 -27.24 11.55
C ASN A 586 12.52 -26.33 12.73
N LEU A 587 13.15 -26.94 13.75
CA LEU A 587 13.66 -26.21 14.91
C LEU A 587 14.89 -25.39 14.52
N ILE A 588 14.89 -24.10 14.81
CA ILE A 588 16.02 -23.20 14.55
C ILE A 588 16.68 -22.82 15.87
N CYS A 589 17.98 -23.01 15.95
CA CYS A 589 18.78 -22.71 17.12
C CYS A 589 19.59 -21.42 16.96
N ARG A 590 19.73 -20.70 18.06
CA ARG A 590 20.54 -19.49 18.16
C ARG A 590 21.96 -19.86 18.54
N LYS A 591 22.95 -19.48 17.75
CA LYS A 591 24.36 -19.60 18.09
C LYS A 591 24.91 -18.24 18.53
N THR A 592 25.16 -18.08 19.80
CA THR A 592 25.80 -16.87 20.33
C THR A 592 27.26 -16.80 19.88
N LEU A 593 27.66 -15.62 19.36
CA LEU A 593 29.05 -15.36 19.02
C LEU A 593 29.85 -15.01 20.30
N PRO A 594 31.11 -15.47 20.44
CA PRO A 594 31.93 -15.03 21.54
C PRO A 594 32.05 -13.52 21.55
N SER A 595 31.91 -12.90 22.73
CA SER A 595 32.18 -11.50 22.93
C SER A 595 33.64 -11.24 22.61
N THR A 596 33.91 -10.59 21.49
CA THR A 596 35.23 -9.98 21.26
C THR A 596 35.30 -8.74 22.14
N THR A 597 36.07 -8.84 23.21
CA THR A 597 36.61 -7.72 23.99
C THR A 597 37.34 -6.77 23.10
#